data_e4344100b11c04668455b63dc1a16751
#
_entry.id   e4344100b11c04668455b63dc1a16751
#
_cell.length_a   1.000
_cell.length_b   1.000
_cell.length_c   1.000
_cell.angle_alpha   90.00
_cell.angle_beta   90.00
_cell.angle_gamma   90.00
#
_symmetry.space_group_name_H-M   'P 1'
#
loop_
_entity.id
_entity.type
_entity.pdbx_description
1 polymer ?
#
loop_
_entity_poly.entity_id
_entity_poly.type
_entity_poly.pdbx_seq_one_letter_code
_entity_poly.pdbx_strand_id
1 'polypeptide(L)'
;FKNNKGFFLRVILPSILAVILFLVSFFVFIVPSVEESLMDRKKEMIRELTNSVWSIVQQYEKEEQQGVWTRAVAQQKAIAEIKQIRYGKDMLDYFWITDLRPVMVMHPIRTDLDGKSLHDFSDAHGKKLFVDCVTLVRKENEGYVDYMWQSKEDPTQTVPKLSFVKEFKPWEWIIGTGIYIEDARAEIQSLTQKLISITLVIAFLVALLLWYIFYQSLKIELKKRQAENELHESKEKYKSLVEASTEGLIMLIDGNITFVNDVLLKMTGFKADELMGLGIKTLVSEQNNRELIK
;
A
#
# COMPACT_ATOMS: atom_id res chain seq x y z
N PHE A 1 3.32 32.88 19.38
CA PHE A 1 4.22 31.99 18.58
C PHE A 1 4.64 30.73 19.32
N LYS A 2 4.76 30.70 20.65
CA LYS A 2 5.27 29.56 21.42
C LYS A 2 4.30 28.36 21.48
N ASN A 3 2.97 28.58 21.50
CA ASN A 3 1.97 27.52 21.67
C ASN A 3 1.63 26.79 20.34
N ASN A 4 1.71 27.46 19.18
CA ASN A 4 1.49 26.84 17.87
C ASN A 4 2.59 25.82 17.53
N LYS A 5 3.83 26.04 18.01
CA LYS A 5 4.91 25.06 17.88
C LYS A 5 4.59 23.75 18.60
N GLY A 6 3.92 23.81 19.75
CA GLY A 6 3.53 22.63 20.52
C GLY A 6 2.48 21.75 19.81
N PHE A 7 1.44 22.36 19.23
CA PHE A 7 0.43 21.63 18.46
C PHE A 7 1.02 21.06 17.16
N PHE A 8 1.77 21.87 16.42
CA PHE A 8 2.45 21.41 15.20
C PHE A 8 3.36 20.21 15.48
N LEU A 9 4.24 20.31 16.48
CA LEU A 9 5.18 19.24 16.82
C LEU A 9 4.49 17.98 17.38
N ARG A 10 3.38 18.12 18.11
CA ARG A 10 2.72 16.98 18.77
C ARG A 10 1.69 16.27 17.89
N VAL A 11 1.07 16.96 16.94
CA VAL A 11 -0.02 16.40 16.13
C VAL A 11 0.32 16.38 14.65
N ILE A 12 0.68 17.53 14.07
CA ILE A 12 0.83 17.66 12.62
C ILE A 12 2.09 16.94 12.13
N LEU A 13 3.22 17.16 12.78
CA LEU A 13 4.50 16.55 12.36
C LEU A 13 4.46 15.02 12.41
N PRO A 14 3.96 14.36 13.49
CA PRO A 14 3.82 12.89 13.48
C PRO A 14 2.86 12.37 12.42
N SER A 15 1.77 13.11 12.14
CA SER A 15 0.81 12.71 11.09
C SER A 15 1.43 12.79 9.69
N ILE A 16 2.17 13.85 9.38
CA ILE A 16 2.92 13.99 8.12
C ILE A 16 3.96 12.87 8.02
N LEU A 17 4.71 12.62 9.09
CA LEU A 17 5.71 11.56 9.11
C LEU A 17 5.09 10.18 8.88
N ALA A 18 3.93 9.91 9.47
CA ALA A 18 3.20 8.65 9.25
C ALA A 18 2.78 8.48 7.78
N VAL A 19 2.29 9.55 7.13
CA VAL A 19 1.95 9.51 5.69
C VAL A 19 3.20 9.26 4.83
N ILE A 20 4.31 9.94 5.14
CA ILE A 20 5.56 9.75 4.41
C ILE A 20 6.07 8.31 4.59
N LEU A 21 6.07 7.78 5.81
CA LEU A 21 6.48 6.41 6.09
C LEU A 21 5.58 5.38 5.38
N PHE A 22 4.27 5.65 5.35
CA PHE A 22 3.33 4.81 4.60
C PHE A 22 3.67 4.81 3.09
N LEU A 23 3.88 5.98 2.48
CA LEU A 23 4.24 6.07 1.07
C LEU A 23 5.59 5.39 0.77
N VAL A 24 6.59 5.62 1.60
CA VAL A 24 7.88 4.95 1.46
C VAL A 24 7.71 3.42 1.55
N SER A 25 6.97 2.94 2.55
CA SER A 25 6.69 1.50 2.69
C SER A 25 5.93 0.94 1.49
N PHE A 26 4.95 1.68 0.98
CA PHE A 26 4.18 1.27 -0.19
C PHE A 26 5.06 1.11 -1.44
N PHE A 27 5.89 2.11 -1.76
CA PHE A 27 6.72 2.07 -2.97
C PHE A 27 7.93 1.14 -2.85
N VAL A 28 8.52 0.99 -1.66
CA VAL A 28 9.73 0.19 -1.46
C VAL A 28 9.42 -1.29 -1.25
N PHE A 29 8.31 -1.62 -0.58
CA PHE A 29 7.99 -3.01 -0.22
C PHE A 29 6.75 -3.55 -0.93
N ILE A 30 5.64 -2.79 -0.95
CA ILE A 30 4.38 -3.33 -1.46
C ILE A 30 4.39 -3.44 -2.98
N VAL A 31 4.79 -2.39 -3.70
CA VAL A 31 4.80 -2.41 -5.17
C VAL A 31 5.70 -3.53 -5.72
N PRO A 32 6.99 -3.65 -5.32
CA PRO A 32 7.84 -4.74 -5.81
C PRO A 32 7.32 -6.13 -5.44
N SER A 33 6.79 -6.31 -4.23
CA SER A 33 6.21 -7.60 -3.79
C SER A 33 4.99 -8.00 -4.62
N VAL A 34 4.15 -7.02 -5.00
CA VAL A 34 3.00 -7.26 -5.88
C VAL A 34 3.47 -7.65 -7.29
N GLU A 35 4.46 -6.96 -7.85
CA GLU A 35 5.02 -7.29 -9.17
C GLU A 35 5.61 -8.68 -9.21
N GLU A 36 6.40 -9.06 -8.21
CA GLU A 36 6.96 -10.40 -8.06
C GLU A 36 5.86 -11.47 -7.94
N SER A 37 4.89 -11.24 -7.05
CA SER A 37 3.76 -12.17 -6.85
C SER A 37 2.93 -12.37 -8.12
N LEU A 38 2.71 -11.31 -8.90
CA LEU A 38 1.99 -11.40 -10.17
C LEU A 38 2.79 -12.19 -11.22
N MET A 39 4.11 -11.99 -11.29
CA MET A 39 4.99 -12.76 -12.17
C MET A 39 5.00 -14.23 -11.78
N ASP A 40 5.07 -14.55 -10.50
CA ASP A 40 5.05 -15.94 -10.02
C ASP A 40 3.70 -16.61 -10.30
N ARG A 41 2.58 -15.89 -10.21
CA ARG A 41 1.28 -16.40 -10.66
C ARG A 41 1.25 -16.70 -12.16
N LYS A 42 1.91 -15.90 -13.00
CA LYS A 42 2.03 -16.16 -14.43
C LYS A 42 2.86 -17.42 -14.70
N LYS A 43 3.95 -17.63 -13.96
CA LYS A 43 4.74 -18.88 -14.02
C LYS A 43 3.89 -20.08 -13.61
N GLU A 44 3.20 -20.00 -12.48
CA GLU A 44 2.34 -21.09 -12.01
C GLU A 44 1.22 -21.39 -13.02
N MET A 45 0.63 -20.36 -13.62
CA MET A 45 -0.39 -20.55 -14.67
C MET A 45 0.13 -21.41 -15.83
N ILE A 46 1.30 -21.13 -16.38
CA ILE A 46 1.83 -21.94 -17.50
C ILE A 46 2.23 -23.35 -17.06
N ARG A 47 2.61 -23.53 -15.80
CA ARG A 47 2.84 -24.86 -15.21
C ARG A 47 1.55 -25.67 -15.15
N GLU A 48 0.48 -25.12 -14.61
CA GLU A 48 -0.81 -25.79 -14.49
C GLU A 48 -1.44 -26.07 -15.87
N LEU A 49 -1.29 -25.16 -16.82
CA LEU A 49 -1.72 -25.38 -18.20
C LEU A 49 -0.94 -26.53 -18.85
N THR A 50 0.38 -26.62 -18.63
CA THR A 50 1.18 -27.73 -19.11
C THR A 50 0.75 -29.05 -18.47
N ASN A 51 0.46 -29.08 -17.17
CA ASN A 51 -0.06 -30.24 -16.45
C ASN A 51 -1.40 -30.71 -17.03
N SER A 52 -2.26 -29.77 -17.41
CA SER A 52 -3.55 -30.08 -18.05
C SER A 52 -3.35 -30.76 -19.40
N VAL A 53 -2.48 -30.21 -20.24
CA VAL A 53 -2.14 -30.83 -21.53
C VAL A 53 -1.39 -32.19 -21.37
N TRP A 54 -0.53 -32.28 -20.38
CA TRP A 54 0.13 -33.53 -20.02
C TRP A 54 -0.89 -34.64 -19.68
N SER A 55 -1.99 -34.26 -18.98
CA SER A 55 -3.08 -35.20 -18.66
C SER A 55 -3.87 -35.65 -19.91
N ILE A 56 -4.02 -34.78 -20.91
CA ILE A 56 -4.58 -35.17 -22.21
C ILE A 56 -3.71 -36.23 -22.89
N VAL A 57 -2.40 -36.00 -22.95
CA VAL A 57 -1.45 -36.96 -23.51
C VAL A 57 -1.50 -38.31 -22.77
N GLN A 58 -1.61 -38.25 -21.44
CA GLN A 58 -1.73 -39.44 -20.59
C GLN A 58 -3.00 -40.25 -20.89
N GLN A 59 -4.11 -39.55 -21.21
CA GLN A 59 -5.33 -40.26 -21.59
C GLN A 59 -5.15 -41.06 -22.87
N TYR A 60 -4.56 -40.47 -23.90
CA TYR A 60 -4.27 -41.19 -25.16
C TYR A 60 -3.27 -42.35 -24.99
N GLU A 61 -2.30 -42.17 -24.10
CA GLU A 61 -1.35 -43.26 -23.77
C GLU A 61 -2.04 -44.42 -23.04
N LYS A 62 -2.98 -44.17 -22.14
CA LYS A 62 -3.81 -45.20 -21.52
C LYS A 62 -4.64 -45.98 -22.56
N GLU A 63 -5.21 -45.30 -23.53
CA GLU A 63 -5.98 -45.88 -24.62
C GLU A 63 -5.06 -46.76 -25.54
N GLU A 64 -3.80 -46.33 -25.77
CA GLU A 64 -2.76 -47.16 -26.40
C GLU A 64 -2.52 -48.44 -25.59
N GLN A 65 -2.27 -48.35 -24.29
CA GLN A 65 -2.03 -49.48 -23.40
C GLN A 65 -3.22 -50.46 -23.35
N GLN A 66 -4.43 -49.97 -23.46
CA GLN A 66 -5.65 -50.77 -23.52
C GLN A 66 -5.90 -51.39 -24.90
N GLY A 67 -5.04 -51.09 -25.89
CA GLY A 67 -5.17 -51.63 -27.25
C GLY A 67 -6.26 -50.98 -28.09
N VAL A 68 -6.83 -49.83 -27.64
CA VAL A 68 -7.83 -49.06 -28.39
C VAL A 68 -7.20 -48.44 -29.64
N TRP A 69 -5.98 -47.95 -29.52
CA TRP A 69 -5.21 -47.36 -30.60
C TRP A 69 -3.80 -47.94 -30.67
N THR A 70 -3.22 -47.94 -31.85
CA THR A 70 -1.75 -48.09 -31.96
C THR A 70 -1.09 -46.79 -31.46
N ARG A 71 0.18 -46.87 -30.99
CA ARG A 71 0.97 -45.71 -30.54
C ARG A 71 0.92 -44.55 -31.55
N ALA A 72 1.13 -44.85 -32.82
CA ALA A 72 1.12 -43.84 -33.87
C ALA A 72 -0.23 -43.08 -33.97
N VAL A 73 -1.33 -43.83 -33.86
CA VAL A 73 -2.69 -43.25 -33.90
C VAL A 73 -2.98 -42.44 -32.64
N ALA A 74 -2.63 -42.95 -31.45
CA ALA A 74 -2.79 -42.24 -30.17
C ALA A 74 -1.99 -40.93 -30.17
N GLN A 75 -0.75 -40.95 -30.62
CA GLN A 75 0.10 -39.76 -30.75
C GLN A 75 -0.48 -38.75 -31.74
N GLN A 76 -0.97 -39.18 -32.92
CA GLN A 76 -1.60 -38.29 -33.90
C GLN A 76 -2.85 -37.62 -33.34
N LYS A 77 -3.68 -38.34 -32.60
CA LYS A 77 -4.88 -37.80 -31.95
C LYS A 77 -4.52 -36.75 -30.89
N ALA A 78 -3.57 -37.05 -30.00
CA ALA A 78 -3.07 -36.14 -29.02
C ALA A 78 -2.52 -34.84 -29.66
N ILE A 79 -1.68 -34.97 -30.69
CA ILE A 79 -1.13 -33.85 -31.45
C ILE A 79 -2.27 -32.99 -32.06
N ALA A 80 -3.26 -33.63 -32.70
CA ALA A 80 -4.35 -32.91 -33.34
C ALA A 80 -5.19 -32.10 -32.37
N GLU A 81 -5.41 -32.62 -31.17
CA GLU A 81 -6.13 -31.92 -30.09
C GLU A 81 -5.29 -30.79 -29.52
N ILE A 82 -4.05 -31.03 -29.10
CA ILE A 82 -3.17 -30.06 -28.49
C ILE A 82 -2.84 -28.91 -29.45
N LYS A 83 -2.68 -29.19 -30.72
CA LYS A 83 -2.38 -28.20 -31.77
C LYS A 83 -3.42 -27.09 -31.86
N GLN A 84 -4.66 -27.35 -31.43
CA GLN A 84 -5.77 -26.41 -31.49
C GLN A 84 -5.96 -25.61 -30.18
N ILE A 85 -5.35 -26.06 -29.09
CA ILE A 85 -5.48 -25.38 -27.80
C ILE A 85 -4.82 -24.01 -27.88
N ARG A 86 -5.60 -22.98 -27.48
CA ARG A 86 -5.13 -21.61 -27.36
C ARG A 86 -5.54 -21.07 -25.99
N TYR A 87 -4.75 -20.15 -25.47
CA TYR A 87 -5.04 -19.47 -24.22
C TYR A 87 -4.48 -18.04 -24.23
N GLY A 88 -4.53 -17.35 -23.09
CA GLY A 88 -4.13 -15.98 -22.97
C GLY A 88 -5.22 -15.01 -23.42
N LYS A 89 -5.02 -13.72 -23.16
CA LYS A 89 -6.01 -12.67 -23.43
C LYS A 89 -6.41 -12.58 -24.90
N ASP A 90 -5.43 -12.77 -25.79
CA ASP A 90 -5.61 -12.62 -27.23
C ASP A 90 -5.80 -13.98 -27.94
N MET A 91 -5.87 -15.08 -27.17
CA MET A 91 -5.97 -16.45 -27.68
C MET A 91 -4.83 -16.80 -28.66
N LEU A 92 -3.64 -16.24 -28.44
CA LEU A 92 -2.45 -16.43 -29.28
C LEU A 92 -1.39 -17.31 -28.63
N ASP A 93 -1.52 -17.59 -27.34
CA ASP A 93 -0.62 -18.51 -26.64
C ASP A 93 -0.95 -19.94 -26.95
N TYR A 94 0.06 -20.82 -26.99
CA TYR A 94 -0.03 -22.16 -27.55
C TYR A 94 0.92 -23.13 -26.85
N PHE A 95 0.70 -24.43 -27.11
CA PHE A 95 1.58 -25.52 -26.71
C PHE A 95 2.40 -26.03 -27.90
N TRP A 96 3.58 -26.54 -27.59
CA TRP A 96 4.47 -27.19 -28.53
C TRP A 96 5.01 -28.50 -27.93
N ILE A 97 5.47 -29.44 -28.78
CA ILE A 97 5.96 -30.70 -28.36
C ILE A 97 7.26 -31.01 -29.13
N THR A 98 8.30 -31.41 -28.38
CA THR A 98 9.54 -32.01 -28.94
C THR A 98 9.77 -33.39 -28.34
N ASP A 99 10.69 -34.14 -28.93
CA ASP A 99 11.21 -35.38 -28.32
C ASP A 99 12.53 -35.12 -27.56
N LEU A 100 13.04 -36.13 -26.86
CA LEU A 100 14.30 -36.10 -26.12
C LEU A 100 15.57 -36.09 -27.02
N ARG A 101 15.42 -36.13 -28.34
CA ARG A 101 16.49 -35.97 -29.35
C ARG A 101 16.45 -34.59 -29.99
N PRO A 102 15.95 -33.59 -29.33
CA PRO A 102 15.32 -32.31 -29.70
C PRO A 102 14.82 -32.27 -31.17
N VAL A 103 13.93 -33.21 -31.53
CA VAL A 103 13.19 -33.13 -32.79
C VAL A 103 11.82 -32.51 -32.52
N MET A 104 11.38 -31.52 -33.33
CA MET A 104 10.06 -30.95 -33.21
C MET A 104 9.02 -31.99 -33.58
N VAL A 105 8.15 -32.34 -32.64
CA VAL A 105 7.01 -33.25 -32.88
C VAL A 105 5.81 -32.41 -33.38
N MET A 106 5.58 -31.27 -32.78
CA MET A 106 4.50 -30.39 -33.19
C MET A 106 4.73 -28.94 -32.72
N HIS A 107 4.62 -27.98 -33.65
CA HIS A 107 4.54 -26.58 -33.34
C HIS A 107 3.37 -25.92 -34.08
N PRO A 108 2.39 -25.31 -33.40
CA PRO A 108 1.15 -24.85 -34.05
C PRO A 108 1.34 -23.63 -34.99
N ILE A 109 2.40 -22.84 -34.78
CA ILE A 109 2.72 -21.64 -35.58
C ILE A 109 3.88 -21.94 -36.55
N ARG A 110 5.00 -22.48 -36.03
CA ARG A 110 6.19 -22.81 -36.77
C ARG A 110 6.14 -24.25 -37.28
N THR A 111 5.12 -24.55 -38.10
CA THR A 111 4.95 -25.89 -38.70
C THR A 111 6.09 -26.29 -39.64
N ASP A 112 6.88 -25.31 -40.09
CA ASP A 112 8.10 -25.51 -40.83
C ASP A 112 9.20 -26.27 -40.02
N LEU A 113 9.08 -26.29 -38.68
CA LEU A 113 9.99 -27.02 -37.78
C LEU A 113 9.56 -28.46 -37.54
N ASP A 114 8.29 -28.84 -37.79
CA ASP A 114 7.77 -30.15 -37.51
C ASP A 114 8.62 -31.24 -38.22
N GLY A 115 9.07 -32.26 -37.49
CA GLY A 115 9.93 -33.32 -37.93
C GLY A 115 11.42 -32.97 -38.07
N LYS A 116 11.82 -31.71 -37.84
CA LYS A 116 13.23 -31.30 -37.94
C LYS A 116 13.97 -31.44 -36.62
N SER A 117 15.24 -31.85 -36.73
CA SER A 117 16.17 -31.79 -35.61
C SER A 117 16.48 -30.33 -35.25
N LEU A 118 16.33 -29.99 -33.97
CA LEU A 118 16.58 -28.65 -33.41
C LEU A 118 17.87 -28.63 -32.55
N HIS A 119 18.72 -29.68 -32.67
CA HIS A 119 19.96 -29.77 -31.92
C HIS A 119 20.87 -28.53 -32.17
N ASP A 120 20.89 -28.05 -33.40
CA ASP A 120 21.71 -26.90 -33.80
C ASP A 120 20.90 -25.60 -33.91
N PHE A 121 19.62 -25.65 -33.57
CA PHE A 121 18.79 -24.45 -33.51
C PHE A 121 19.21 -23.57 -32.34
N SER A 122 19.53 -22.34 -32.65
CA SER A 122 19.85 -21.32 -31.64
C SER A 122 18.91 -20.14 -31.76
N ASP A 123 18.58 -19.55 -30.62
CA ASP A 123 17.84 -18.29 -30.56
C ASP A 123 18.71 -17.09 -31.02
N ALA A 124 18.13 -15.89 -31.00
CA ALA A 124 18.82 -14.67 -31.41
C ALA A 124 20.06 -14.32 -30.55
N HIS A 125 20.16 -14.89 -29.35
CA HIS A 125 21.32 -14.73 -28.46
C HIS A 125 22.29 -15.91 -28.52
N GLY A 126 22.08 -16.88 -29.42
CA GLY A 126 22.93 -18.06 -29.56
C GLY A 126 22.62 -19.17 -28.58
N LYS A 127 21.52 -19.10 -27.83
CA LYS A 127 21.12 -20.11 -26.86
C LYS A 127 20.46 -21.31 -27.58
N LYS A 128 20.95 -22.53 -27.30
CA LYS A 128 20.38 -23.78 -27.82
C LYS A 128 19.18 -24.22 -27.00
N LEU A 129 18.09 -23.48 -27.07
CA LEU A 129 16.93 -23.60 -26.18
C LEU A 129 16.34 -25.02 -26.12
N PHE A 130 16.26 -25.75 -27.22
CA PHE A 130 15.69 -27.11 -27.22
C PHE A 130 16.63 -28.15 -26.59
N VAL A 131 17.94 -27.96 -26.70
CA VAL A 131 18.94 -28.76 -25.98
C VAL A 131 18.87 -28.46 -24.48
N ASP A 132 18.69 -27.21 -24.11
CA ASP A 132 18.51 -26.82 -22.71
C ASP A 132 17.22 -27.44 -22.13
N CYS A 133 16.11 -27.44 -22.88
CA CYS A 133 14.88 -28.11 -22.48
C CYS A 133 15.12 -29.62 -22.20
N VAL A 134 15.80 -30.33 -23.11
CA VAL A 134 16.13 -31.73 -22.90
C VAL A 134 17.03 -31.95 -21.68
N THR A 135 18.03 -31.10 -21.50
CA THR A 135 18.96 -31.19 -20.36
C THR A 135 18.22 -30.99 -19.05
N LEU A 136 17.33 -30.00 -19.01
CA LEU A 136 16.51 -29.67 -17.83
C LEU A 136 15.59 -30.85 -17.47
N VAL A 137 14.78 -31.33 -18.41
CA VAL A 137 13.81 -32.40 -18.11
C VAL A 137 14.45 -33.72 -17.77
N ARG A 138 15.62 -34.02 -18.33
CA ARG A 138 16.38 -35.22 -17.93
C ARG A 138 16.87 -35.17 -16.49
N LYS A 139 17.15 -33.97 -15.98
CA LYS A 139 17.63 -33.77 -14.60
C LYS A 139 16.46 -33.65 -13.60
N GLU A 140 15.43 -32.88 -13.95
CA GLU A 140 14.41 -32.42 -13.01
C GLU A 140 12.98 -32.85 -13.39
N ASN A 141 12.78 -33.51 -14.53
CA ASN A 141 11.53 -33.93 -15.18
C ASN A 141 10.66 -32.75 -15.67
N GLU A 142 10.74 -31.58 -15.09
CA GLU A 142 10.00 -30.36 -15.45
C GLU A 142 10.78 -29.14 -15.03
N GLY A 143 10.50 -27.99 -15.62
CA GLY A 143 11.09 -26.71 -15.18
C GLY A 143 10.87 -25.58 -16.17
N TYR A 144 11.48 -24.43 -15.85
CA TYR A 144 11.36 -23.21 -16.65
C TYR A 144 12.60 -22.98 -17.49
N VAL A 145 12.40 -22.54 -18.75
CA VAL A 145 13.46 -22.15 -19.68
C VAL A 145 13.13 -20.79 -20.27
N ASP A 146 14.04 -19.85 -20.17
CA ASP A 146 13.98 -18.52 -20.80
C ASP A 146 14.75 -18.53 -22.11
N TYR A 147 14.27 -17.83 -23.13
CA TYR A 147 14.91 -17.73 -24.45
C TYR A 147 14.30 -16.62 -25.29
N MET A 148 14.94 -16.26 -26.38
CA MET A 148 14.39 -15.35 -27.39
C MET A 148 13.55 -16.12 -28.39
N TRP A 149 12.32 -15.68 -28.64
CA TRP A 149 11.41 -16.28 -29.61
C TRP A 149 10.74 -15.23 -30.49
N GLN A 150 10.25 -15.63 -31.66
CA GLN A 150 9.53 -14.73 -32.53
C GLN A 150 8.32 -14.11 -31.83
N SER A 151 8.10 -12.81 -32.04
CA SER A 151 6.95 -12.09 -31.51
C SER A 151 5.65 -12.65 -32.07
N LYS A 152 4.56 -12.51 -31.29
CA LYS A 152 3.20 -12.84 -31.74
C LYS A 152 2.70 -11.90 -32.83
N GLU A 153 3.06 -10.60 -32.70
CA GLU A 153 2.58 -9.53 -33.56
C GLU A 153 3.40 -9.38 -34.83
N ASP A 154 4.72 -9.51 -34.70
CA ASP A 154 5.66 -9.39 -35.80
C ASP A 154 6.66 -10.56 -35.79
N PRO A 155 6.46 -11.57 -36.65
CA PRO A 155 7.35 -12.74 -36.74
C PRO A 155 8.79 -12.41 -37.13
N THR A 156 9.07 -11.19 -37.63
CA THR A 156 10.44 -10.75 -37.97
C THR A 156 11.24 -10.32 -36.75
N GLN A 157 10.54 -10.04 -35.64
CA GLN A 157 11.17 -9.64 -34.36
C GLN A 157 11.25 -10.80 -33.40
N THR A 158 12.26 -10.79 -32.56
CA THR A 158 12.43 -11.76 -31.46
C THR A 158 12.33 -11.04 -30.12
N VAL A 159 11.57 -11.64 -29.21
CA VAL A 159 11.28 -11.10 -27.88
C VAL A 159 11.51 -12.16 -26.79
N PRO A 160 11.78 -11.74 -25.56
CA PRO A 160 12.00 -12.67 -24.46
C PRO A 160 10.75 -13.50 -24.13
N LYS A 161 10.90 -14.82 -24.06
CA LYS A 161 9.85 -15.76 -23.70
C LYS A 161 10.31 -16.63 -22.55
N LEU A 162 9.46 -16.89 -21.58
CA LEU A 162 9.64 -17.85 -20.51
C LEU A 162 8.69 -19.02 -20.74
N SER A 163 9.21 -20.22 -20.90
CA SER A 163 8.40 -21.44 -21.05
C SER A 163 8.55 -22.36 -19.85
N PHE A 164 7.48 -23.05 -19.51
CA PHE A 164 7.52 -24.22 -18.67
C PHE A 164 7.49 -25.46 -19.55
N VAL A 165 8.33 -26.43 -19.25
CA VAL A 165 8.48 -27.68 -20.00
C VAL A 165 8.37 -28.85 -19.05
N LYS A 166 7.72 -29.93 -19.51
CA LYS A 166 7.52 -31.16 -18.76
C LYS A 166 7.67 -32.40 -19.63
N GLU A 167 8.42 -33.39 -19.12
CA GLU A 167 8.61 -34.67 -19.78
C GLU A 167 7.36 -35.55 -19.68
N PHE A 168 6.99 -36.18 -20.80
CA PHE A 168 6.06 -37.29 -20.85
C PHE A 168 6.83 -38.57 -21.21
N LYS A 169 7.31 -39.30 -20.20
CA LYS A 169 8.23 -40.42 -20.32
C LYS A 169 7.76 -41.53 -21.27
N PRO A 170 6.46 -41.95 -21.29
CA PRO A 170 6.03 -43.08 -22.12
C PRO A 170 6.28 -42.90 -23.62
N TRP A 171 6.23 -41.63 -24.10
CA TRP A 171 6.45 -41.28 -25.50
C TRP A 171 7.74 -40.51 -25.75
N GLU A 172 8.56 -40.31 -24.71
CA GLU A 172 9.79 -39.50 -24.76
C GLU A 172 9.52 -38.09 -25.28
N TRP A 173 8.34 -37.52 -24.94
CA TRP A 173 7.95 -36.18 -25.34
C TRP A 173 8.27 -35.15 -24.27
N ILE A 174 8.54 -33.92 -24.72
CA ILE A 174 8.61 -32.74 -23.91
C ILE A 174 7.46 -31.84 -24.35
N ILE A 175 6.54 -31.57 -23.45
CA ILE A 175 5.41 -30.66 -23.65
C ILE A 175 5.80 -29.32 -23.09
N GLY A 176 5.70 -28.26 -23.89
CA GLY A 176 6.04 -26.91 -23.47
C GLY A 176 4.98 -25.87 -23.81
N THR A 177 4.88 -24.89 -22.97
CA THR A 177 4.15 -23.64 -23.24
C THR A 177 4.82 -22.50 -22.51
N GLY A 178 4.52 -21.25 -22.87
CA GLY A 178 5.19 -20.12 -22.24
C GLY A 178 4.50 -18.80 -22.45
N ILE A 179 4.94 -17.82 -21.66
CA ILE A 179 4.51 -16.44 -21.71
C ILE A 179 5.60 -15.56 -22.32
N TYR A 180 5.19 -14.54 -23.03
CA TYR A 180 6.08 -13.46 -23.45
C TYR A 180 6.29 -12.52 -22.29
N ILE A 181 7.56 -12.31 -21.94
CA ILE A 181 7.92 -11.55 -20.72
C ILE A 181 7.45 -10.10 -20.81
N GLU A 182 7.51 -9.51 -22.01
CA GLU A 182 7.06 -8.14 -22.24
C GLU A 182 5.55 -7.98 -22.05
N ASP A 183 4.75 -8.93 -22.57
CA ASP A 183 3.29 -8.94 -22.38
C ASP A 183 2.94 -9.06 -20.90
N ALA A 184 3.59 -9.97 -20.19
CA ALA A 184 3.39 -10.16 -18.77
C ALA A 184 3.76 -8.90 -17.98
N ARG A 185 4.90 -8.28 -18.29
CA ARG A 185 5.34 -7.02 -17.66
C ARG A 185 4.38 -5.87 -17.94
N ALA A 186 3.92 -5.72 -19.19
CA ALA A 186 2.97 -4.66 -19.56
C ALA A 186 1.64 -4.80 -18.79
N GLU A 187 1.12 -6.02 -18.66
CA GLU A 187 -0.09 -6.30 -17.87
C GLU A 187 0.12 -5.97 -16.39
N ILE A 188 1.23 -6.46 -15.80
CA ILE A 188 1.61 -6.18 -14.41
C ILE A 188 1.75 -4.68 -14.19
N GLN A 189 2.47 -3.97 -15.06
CA GLN A 189 2.66 -2.53 -14.98
C GLN A 189 1.34 -1.76 -15.04
N SER A 190 0.40 -2.17 -15.89
CA SER A 190 -0.93 -1.56 -15.96
C SER A 190 -1.70 -1.68 -14.63
N LEU A 191 -1.65 -2.85 -13.99
CA LEU A 191 -2.27 -3.08 -12.68
C LEU A 191 -1.57 -2.27 -11.58
N THR A 192 -0.25 -2.28 -11.58
CA THR A 192 0.57 -1.53 -10.61
C THR A 192 0.33 -0.02 -10.73
N GLN A 193 0.24 0.54 -11.95
CA GLN A 193 -0.08 1.95 -12.16
C GLN A 193 -1.45 2.32 -11.60
N LYS A 194 -2.45 1.46 -11.73
CA LYS A 194 -3.78 1.68 -11.12
C LYS A 194 -3.68 1.73 -9.59
N LEU A 195 -2.94 0.81 -8.98
CA LEU A 195 -2.70 0.80 -7.53
C LEU A 195 -1.98 2.07 -7.07
N ILE A 196 -0.93 2.49 -7.78
CA ILE A 196 -0.20 3.73 -7.50
C ILE A 196 -1.13 4.94 -7.59
N SER A 197 -1.94 5.03 -8.65
CA SER A 197 -2.87 6.15 -8.84
C SER A 197 -3.89 6.24 -7.70
N ILE A 198 -4.48 5.12 -7.29
CA ILE A 198 -5.42 5.06 -6.16
C ILE A 198 -4.72 5.50 -4.87
N THR A 199 -3.51 5.01 -4.61
CA THR A 199 -2.74 5.36 -3.41
C THR A 199 -2.41 6.86 -3.37
N LEU A 200 -2.04 7.46 -4.50
CA LEU A 200 -1.76 8.91 -4.59
C LEU A 200 -3.03 9.74 -4.35
N VAL A 201 -4.19 9.31 -4.87
CA VAL A 201 -5.47 9.98 -4.60
C VAL A 201 -5.81 9.93 -3.11
N ILE A 202 -5.65 8.78 -2.47
CA ILE A 202 -5.87 8.63 -1.02
C ILE A 202 -4.92 9.53 -0.23
N ALA A 203 -3.63 9.53 -0.57
CA ALA A 203 -2.63 10.37 0.10
C ALA A 203 -2.95 11.86 -0.06
N PHE A 204 -3.42 12.29 -1.22
CA PHE A 204 -3.87 13.66 -1.46
C PHE A 204 -5.08 14.04 -0.60
N LEU A 205 -6.09 13.17 -0.51
CA LEU A 205 -7.26 13.39 0.36
C LEU A 205 -6.87 13.48 1.84
N VAL A 206 -5.95 12.63 2.30
CA VAL A 206 -5.41 12.69 3.66
C VAL A 206 -4.67 14.00 3.89
N ALA A 207 -3.87 14.46 2.94
CA ALA A 207 -3.18 15.74 3.03
C ALA A 207 -4.16 16.92 3.13
N LEU A 208 -5.24 16.92 2.35
CA LEU A 208 -6.31 17.92 2.44
C LEU A 208 -7.00 17.90 3.82
N LEU A 209 -7.27 16.71 4.35
CA LEU A 209 -7.86 16.58 5.69
C LEU A 209 -6.93 17.13 6.77
N LEU A 210 -5.65 16.81 6.72
CA LEU A 210 -4.65 17.36 7.66
C LEU A 210 -4.54 18.89 7.53
N TRP A 211 -4.56 19.42 6.32
CA TRP A 211 -4.61 20.85 6.07
C TRP A 211 -5.85 21.50 6.68
N TYR A 212 -7.03 20.89 6.51
CA TYR A 212 -8.28 21.39 7.11
C TYR A 212 -8.23 21.39 8.63
N ILE A 213 -7.75 20.31 9.25
CA ILE A 213 -7.58 20.20 10.72
C ILE A 213 -6.60 21.28 11.21
N PHE A 214 -5.49 21.49 10.52
CA PHE A 214 -4.53 22.54 10.85
C PHE A 214 -5.15 23.92 10.78
N TYR A 215 -5.87 24.23 9.71
CA TYR A 215 -6.57 25.51 9.55
C TYR A 215 -7.59 25.76 10.65
N GLN A 216 -8.41 24.77 11.00
CA GLN A 216 -9.38 24.88 12.10
C GLN A 216 -8.69 25.07 13.46
N SER A 217 -7.60 24.38 13.71
CA SER A 217 -6.82 24.53 14.94
C SER A 217 -6.26 25.95 15.10
N LEU A 218 -5.74 26.54 14.02
CA LEU A 218 -5.30 27.94 14.03
C LEU A 218 -6.42 28.90 14.37
N LYS A 219 -7.60 28.70 13.78
CA LYS A 219 -8.79 29.56 14.02
C LYS A 219 -9.26 29.48 15.46
N ILE A 220 -9.28 28.29 16.06
CA ILE A 220 -9.65 28.09 17.47
C ILE A 220 -8.63 28.78 18.38
N GLU A 221 -7.35 28.65 18.14
CA GLU A 221 -6.29 29.26 18.94
C GLU A 221 -6.37 30.79 18.90
N LEU A 222 -6.64 31.39 17.72
CA LEU A 222 -6.81 32.83 17.58
C LEU A 222 -8.02 33.34 18.38
N LYS A 223 -9.17 32.65 18.31
CA LYS A 223 -10.35 32.99 19.10
C LYS A 223 -10.11 32.90 20.60
N LYS A 224 -9.39 31.86 21.04
CA LYS A 224 -9.04 31.66 22.45
C LYS A 224 -8.18 32.82 22.95
N ARG A 225 -7.18 33.26 22.20
CA ARG A 225 -6.34 34.40 22.55
C ARG A 225 -7.12 35.71 22.63
N GLN A 226 -8.04 35.94 21.70
CA GLN A 226 -8.90 37.12 21.74
C GLN A 226 -9.75 37.15 23.02
N ALA A 227 -10.39 36.02 23.36
CA ALA A 227 -11.19 35.91 24.57
C ALA A 227 -10.35 36.08 25.86
N GLU A 228 -9.12 35.52 25.89
CA GLU A 228 -8.20 35.72 27.03
C GLU A 228 -7.78 37.20 27.18
N ASN A 229 -7.49 37.89 26.07
CA ASN A 229 -7.15 39.32 26.09
C ASN A 229 -8.34 40.18 26.54
N GLU A 230 -9.54 39.94 25.99
CA GLU A 230 -10.76 40.66 26.39
C GLU A 230 -11.06 40.45 27.88
N LEU A 231 -10.90 39.26 28.40
CA LEU A 231 -11.05 38.96 29.81
C LEU A 231 -10.01 39.69 30.65
N HIS A 232 -8.75 39.75 30.20
CA HIS A 232 -7.68 40.45 30.89
C HIS A 232 -7.96 41.98 30.94
N GLU A 233 -8.28 42.57 29.80
CA GLU A 233 -8.63 43.98 29.72
C GLU A 233 -9.85 44.34 30.60
N SER A 234 -10.88 43.49 30.60
CA SER A 234 -12.04 43.66 31.46
C SER A 234 -11.65 43.60 32.94
N LYS A 235 -10.82 42.65 33.36
CA LYS A 235 -10.35 42.56 34.75
C LYS A 235 -9.55 43.79 35.18
N GLU A 236 -8.64 44.26 34.34
CA GLU A 236 -7.86 45.48 34.62
C GLU A 236 -8.75 46.71 34.72
N LYS A 237 -9.74 46.84 33.83
CA LYS A 237 -10.72 47.94 33.88
C LYS A 237 -11.55 47.90 35.15
N TYR A 238 -12.06 46.74 35.56
CA TYR A 238 -12.78 46.59 36.83
C TYR A 238 -11.89 46.93 38.03
N LYS A 239 -10.65 46.45 38.06
CA LYS A 239 -9.70 46.76 39.11
C LYS A 239 -9.46 48.27 39.21
N SER A 240 -9.19 48.95 38.10
CA SER A 240 -8.99 50.39 38.05
C SER A 240 -10.21 51.18 38.51
N LEU A 241 -11.43 50.76 38.14
CA LEU A 241 -12.67 51.41 38.59
C LEU A 241 -12.88 51.27 40.11
N VAL A 242 -12.59 50.08 40.64
CA VAL A 242 -12.71 49.82 42.09
C VAL A 242 -11.65 50.59 42.88
N GLU A 243 -10.43 50.70 42.36
CA GLU A 243 -9.35 51.49 43.00
C GLU A 243 -9.58 53.02 42.90
N ALA A 244 -10.20 53.50 41.82
CA ALA A 244 -10.54 54.89 41.63
C ALA A 244 -11.79 55.28 42.40
N SER A 245 -12.53 54.43 43.05
CA SER A 245 -13.67 54.70 43.88
C SER A 245 -13.28 55.67 45.06
N THR A 246 -14.10 56.58 45.35
CA THR A 246 -13.96 57.45 46.56
C THR A 246 -14.56 56.84 47.80
N GLU A 247 -15.27 55.72 47.67
CA GLU A 247 -15.93 55.00 48.75
C GLU A 247 -15.18 53.73 49.10
N GLY A 248 -15.17 53.35 50.36
CA GLY A 248 -14.64 52.07 50.82
C GLY A 248 -15.48 50.87 50.28
N LEU A 249 -14.91 50.05 49.49
CA LEU A 249 -15.58 48.87 48.88
C LEU A 249 -15.11 47.57 49.53
N ILE A 250 -16.09 46.70 49.78
CA ILE A 250 -15.89 45.34 50.27
C ILE A 250 -16.68 44.36 49.41
N MET A 251 -16.09 43.22 49.06
CA MET A 251 -16.79 42.13 48.39
C MET A 251 -16.86 40.92 49.32
N LEU A 252 -18.06 40.33 49.39
CA LEU A 252 -18.32 39.16 50.18
C LEU A 252 -18.68 37.98 49.27
N ILE A 253 -18.10 36.84 49.55
CA ILE A 253 -18.51 35.57 48.97
C ILE A 253 -18.77 34.62 50.14
N ASP A 254 -19.93 33.99 50.16
CA ASP A 254 -20.40 33.10 51.25
C ASP A 254 -20.28 33.72 52.66
N GLY A 255 -20.48 35.05 52.72
CA GLY A 255 -20.42 35.82 53.97
C GLY A 255 -19.01 36.17 54.46
N ASN A 256 -17.98 35.79 53.76
CA ASN A 256 -16.59 36.10 54.05
C ASN A 256 -16.03 37.18 53.13
N ILE A 257 -15.17 38.03 53.67
CA ILE A 257 -14.53 39.11 52.93
C ILE A 257 -13.51 38.52 51.96
N THR A 258 -13.71 38.73 50.66
CA THR A 258 -12.84 38.22 49.58
C THR A 258 -12.10 39.34 48.84
N PHE A 259 -12.53 40.58 49.00
CA PHE A 259 -11.86 41.75 48.43
C PHE A 259 -12.18 43.02 49.24
N VAL A 260 -11.20 43.89 49.34
CA VAL A 260 -11.31 45.24 49.89
C VAL A 260 -10.49 46.19 49.04
N ASN A 261 -10.95 47.43 48.81
CA ASN A 261 -10.17 48.45 48.10
C ASN A 261 -9.31 49.27 49.07
N ASP A 262 -8.31 49.97 48.53
CA ASP A 262 -7.38 50.83 49.31
C ASP A 262 -8.07 51.88 50.09
N VAL A 263 -9.21 52.41 49.62
CA VAL A 263 -9.99 53.40 50.30
C VAL A 263 -10.57 52.90 51.63
N LEU A 264 -11.11 51.67 51.60
CA LEU A 264 -11.62 51.03 52.81
C LEU A 264 -10.49 50.79 53.83
N LEU A 265 -9.30 50.32 53.35
CA LEU A 265 -8.14 50.13 54.23
C LEU A 265 -7.67 51.42 54.89
N LYS A 266 -7.65 52.49 54.10
CA LYS A 266 -7.34 53.84 54.65
C LYS A 266 -8.40 54.38 55.61
N MET A 267 -9.68 54.17 55.35
CA MET A 267 -10.79 54.59 56.20
C MET A 267 -10.85 53.81 57.51
N THR A 268 -10.55 52.50 57.47
CA THR A 268 -10.71 51.66 58.65
C THR A 268 -9.41 51.44 59.40
N GLY A 269 -8.24 51.74 58.81
CA GLY A 269 -6.93 51.52 59.40
C GLY A 269 -6.49 50.09 59.47
N PHE A 270 -7.25 49.12 58.93
CA PHE A 270 -6.88 47.71 58.86
C PHE A 270 -5.96 47.43 57.66
N LYS A 271 -5.15 46.40 57.80
CA LYS A 271 -4.40 45.85 56.66
C LYS A 271 -5.27 44.82 55.91
N ALA A 272 -5.04 44.66 54.62
CA ALA A 272 -5.77 43.69 53.78
C ALA A 272 -5.74 42.26 54.38
N ASP A 273 -4.60 41.83 54.83
CA ASP A 273 -4.40 40.47 55.41
C ASP A 273 -5.22 40.25 56.69
N GLU A 274 -5.53 41.33 57.44
CA GLU A 274 -6.35 41.29 58.66
C GLU A 274 -7.83 41.16 58.37
N LEU A 275 -8.29 41.57 57.17
CA LEU A 275 -9.70 41.56 56.78
C LEU A 275 -10.08 40.36 55.89
N MET A 276 -9.13 39.88 55.11
CA MET A 276 -9.40 38.80 54.14
C MET A 276 -9.79 37.51 54.85
N GLY A 277 -10.89 36.88 54.42
CA GLY A 277 -11.38 35.63 54.99
C GLY A 277 -12.25 35.80 56.28
N LEU A 278 -12.29 36.98 56.88
CA LEU A 278 -13.16 37.23 58.00
C LEU A 278 -14.64 37.35 57.58
N GLY A 279 -15.53 36.85 58.42
CA GLY A 279 -16.96 37.09 58.26
C GLY A 279 -17.32 38.53 58.54
N ILE A 280 -18.20 39.15 57.75
CA ILE A 280 -18.64 40.56 57.93
C ILE A 280 -19.13 40.85 59.34
N LYS A 281 -19.75 39.88 60.02
CA LYS A 281 -20.24 40.01 61.40
C LYS A 281 -19.13 40.28 62.38
N THR A 282 -17.95 39.72 62.19
CA THR A 282 -16.75 39.90 63.03
C THR A 282 -16.22 41.33 62.90
N LEU A 283 -16.18 41.85 61.68
CA LEU A 283 -15.75 43.23 61.42
C LEU A 283 -16.63 44.25 62.09
N VAL A 284 -17.94 44.12 61.98
CA VAL A 284 -18.91 45.05 62.61
C VAL A 284 -18.82 44.96 64.13
N SER A 285 -18.59 43.81 64.69
CA SER A 285 -18.46 43.62 66.15
C SER A 285 -17.17 44.28 66.71
N GLU A 286 -16.03 44.17 66.01
CA GLU A 286 -14.78 44.80 66.43
C GLU A 286 -14.78 46.31 66.28
N GLN A 287 -15.49 46.88 65.27
CA GLN A 287 -15.61 48.34 65.08
C GLN A 287 -16.42 49.00 66.21
N ASN A 288 -17.53 48.37 66.63
CA ASN A 288 -18.28 48.81 67.78
C ASN A 288 -17.44 48.82 69.08
N ASN A 289 -16.54 47.90 69.24
CA ASN A 289 -15.66 47.84 70.41
C ASN A 289 -14.56 48.96 70.39
N ARG A 290 -14.12 49.42 69.20
CA ARG A 290 -13.10 50.47 69.07
C ARG A 290 -13.69 51.88 69.26
N GLU A 291 -15.00 52.13 68.95
CA GLU A 291 -15.66 53.40 69.23
C GLU A 291 -15.97 53.60 70.72
N LEU A 292 -16.03 52.53 71.50
CA LEU A 292 -16.24 52.56 72.94
C LEU A 292 -14.96 52.83 73.75
N ILE A 293 -13.79 52.86 73.09
CA ILE A 293 -12.49 53.12 73.76
C ILE A 293 -11.93 54.49 73.42
N LYS A 294 -12.64 55.36 72.76
CA LYS A 294 -12.39 56.81 72.63
C LYS A 294 -13.42 57.56 73.45
#